data_09a4692af4348093813c7cf0410bcdc2
#
_entry.id   09a4692af4348093813c7cf0410bcdc2
#
_cell.length_a   1.000
_cell.length_b   1.000
_cell.length_c   1.000
_cell.angle_alpha   90.00
_cell.angle_beta   90.00
_cell.angle_gamma   90.00
#
_symmetry.space_group_name_H-M   'P 1'
#
loop_
_entity.id
_entity.type
_entity.pdbx_description
1 polymer ?
#
loop_
_entity_poly.entity_id
_entity_poly.type
_entity_poly.pdbx_seq_one_letter_code
_entity_poly.pdbx_strand_id
1 'polypeptide(L)'
;VLREYVVDPFEIMRVAESMAKPVHPLPAARKIGEAVAFFTAPEAPHGQPPSRHKSYPVVNEANGLIAMVSRADALRWMVSGWDSEKTLGEQLLGQNLLVGHEDELVGKLADRMAEADAGRVPILRRGATDEESTVVGLVARRDLLRVRAQVIRHERDREQLIRLRGTAGARGR
;
A
#
# COMPACT_ATOMS: atom_id res chain seq x y z
N VAL A 1 29.03 9.90 27.87
CA VAL A 1 27.73 9.23 27.69
C VAL A 1 27.35 9.36 26.22
N LEU A 2 27.71 8.35 25.40
CA LEU A 2 27.31 8.26 23.98
C LEU A 2 25.81 7.96 23.99
N ARG A 3 24.96 8.96 23.70
CA ARG A 3 23.62 8.73 23.21
C ARG A 3 23.75 8.11 21.83
N GLU A 4 23.63 6.79 21.72
CA GLU A 4 23.46 6.13 20.44
C GLU A 4 22.18 6.69 19.80
N TYR A 5 22.33 7.43 18.73
CA TYR A 5 21.23 7.96 17.94
C TYR A 5 20.47 6.78 17.36
N VAL A 6 19.30 6.50 17.87
CA VAL A 6 18.36 5.54 17.23
C VAL A 6 17.80 6.25 16.03
N VAL A 7 18.27 5.89 14.83
CA VAL A 7 17.75 6.43 13.58
C VAL A 7 16.33 5.92 13.41
N ASP A 8 15.37 6.83 13.23
CA ASP A 8 13.97 6.47 12.96
C ASP A 8 13.91 5.74 11.59
N PRO A 9 13.41 4.50 11.50
CA PRO A 9 13.25 3.79 10.23
C PRO A 9 12.46 4.56 9.18
N PHE A 10 11.55 5.44 9.58
CA PHE A 10 10.84 6.32 8.66
C PHE A 10 11.78 7.27 7.91
N GLU A 11 12.94 7.59 8.49
CA GLU A 11 13.94 8.47 7.87
C GLU A 11 14.89 7.74 6.92
N ILE A 12 15.01 6.40 7.03
CA ILE A 12 16.00 5.64 6.26
C ILE A 12 15.40 4.53 5.39
N MET A 13 14.23 3.99 5.76
CA MET A 13 13.60 2.88 5.03
C MET A 13 12.99 3.36 3.72
N ARG A 14 13.24 2.62 2.65
CA ARG A 14 12.60 2.84 1.35
C ARG A 14 11.22 2.20 1.31
N VAL A 15 10.31 2.79 0.54
CA VAL A 15 8.96 2.28 0.33
C VAL A 15 8.97 0.85 -0.23
N ALA A 16 9.94 0.52 -1.09
CA ALA A 16 10.13 -0.84 -1.62
C ALA A 16 10.25 -1.92 -0.54
N GLU A 17 10.73 -1.57 0.67
CA GLU A 17 10.92 -2.50 1.80
C GLU A 17 9.64 -2.73 2.62
N SER A 18 8.69 -1.78 2.57
CA SER A 18 7.46 -1.81 3.37
C SER A 18 6.19 -2.10 2.57
N MET A 19 6.23 -1.93 1.24
CA MET A 19 5.07 -2.12 0.39
C MET A 19 4.63 -3.58 0.26
N ALA A 20 3.34 -3.82 0.09
CA ALA A 20 2.80 -5.15 -0.19
C ALA A 20 3.11 -5.59 -1.62
N LYS A 21 3.60 -6.81 -1.77
CA LYS A 21 3.89 -7.52 -3.05
C LYS A 21 3.43 -8.98 -2.92
N PRO A 22 3.07 -9.65 -4.03
CA PRO A 22 2.80 -9.08 -5.35
C PRO A 22 1.53 -8.24 -5.36
N VAL A 23 1.41 -7.35 -6.34
CA VAL A 23 0.17 -6.61 -6.64
C VAL A 23 -0.50 -7.29 -7.82
N HIS A 24 -1.80 -7.49 -7.71
CA HIS A 24 -2.64 -8.02 -8.79
C HIS A 24 -3.53 -6.89 -9.30
N PRO A 25 -3.07 -6.06 -10.24
CA PRO A 25 -3.86 -4.95 -10.76
C PRO A 25 -5.03 -5.47 -11.61
N LEU A 26 -6.07 -4.65 -11.73
CA LEU A 26 -7.17 -4.91 -12.64
C LEU A 26 -6.93 -4.18 -13.97
N PRO A 27 -7.19 -4.82 -15.12
CA PRO A 27 -7.05 -4.16 -16.42
C PRO A 27 -8.07 -3.02 -16.56
N ALA A 28 -7.66 -1.89 -17.11
CA ALA A 28 -8.55 -0.76 -17.40
C ALA A 28 -9.66 -1.12 -18.38
N ALA A 29 -9.40 -2.08 -19.27
CA ALA A 29 -10.39 -2.60 -20.24
C ALA A 29 -11.47 -3.50 -19.61
N ARG A 30 -11.32 -3.89 -18.32
CA ARG A 30 -12.33 -4.71 -17.63
C ARG A 30 -13.65 -3.96 -17.54
N LYS A 31 -14.77 -4.62 -17.90
CA LYS A 31 -16.10 -4.04 -17.78
C LYS A 31 -16.53 -3.88 -16.31
N ILE A 32 -17.34 -2.86 -16.03
CA ILE A 32 -17.78 -2.54 -14.65
C ILE A 32 -18.55 -3.70 -14.04
N GLY A 33 -19.41 -4.38 -14.82
CA GLY A 33 -20.16 -5.54 -14.33
C GLY A 33 -19.24 -6.68 -13.83
N GLU A 34 -18.14 -6.93 -14.52
CA GLU A 34 -17.13 -7.92 -14.11
C GLU A 34 -16.37 -7.47 -12.85
N ALA A 35 -16.09 -6.18 -12.72
CA ALA A 35 -15.47 -5.63 -11.52
C ALA A 35 -16.40 -5.69 -10.32
N VAL A 36 -17.69 -5.40 -10.48
CA VAL A 36 -18.71 -5.56 -9.44
C VAL A 36 -18.77 -7.02 -8.99
N ALA A 37 -18.84 -7.98 -9.92
CA ALA A 37 -18.85 -9.41 -9.61
C ALA A 37 -17.56 -9.82 -8.86
N PHE A 38 -16.39 -9.32 -9.26
CA PHE A 38 -15.12 -9.58 -8.59
C PHE A 38 -15.11 -9.17 -7.11
N PHE A 39 -15.72 -8.03 -6.77
CA PHE A 39 -15.76 -7.53 -5.38
C PHE A 39 -16.89 -8.13 -4.53
N THR A 40 -17.95 -8.64 -5.14
CA THR A 40 -19.19 -9.05 -4.45
C THR A 40 -19.41 -10.55 -4.45
N ALA A 41 -18.79 -11.30 -5.35
CA ALA A 41 -18.92 -12.75 -5.38
C ALA A 41 -18.34 -13.39 -4.11
N PRO A 42 -19.08 -14.32 -3.46
CA PRO A 42 -18.61 -15.05 -2.29
C PRO A 42 -17.47 -16.02 -2.65
N GLU A 43 -17.46 -16.52 -3.87
CA GLU A 43 -16.43 -17.37 -4.45
C GLU A 43 -15.99 -16.80 -5.79
N ALA A 44 -14.68 -16.91 -6.05
CA ALA A 44 -14.14 -16.40 -7.31
C ALA A 44 -14.66 -17.21 -8.49
N PRO A 45 -15.26 -16.57 -9.50
CA PRO A 45 -15.57 -17.25 -10.75
C PRO A 45 -14.27 -17.74 -11.42
N HIS A 46 -14.26 -19.00 -11.86
CA HIS A 46 -13.21 -19.56 -12.72
C HIS A 46 -11.76 -19.49 -12.19
N GLY A 47 -11.54 -19.92 -10.94
CA GLY A 47 -10.18 -20.15 -10.41
C GLY A 47 -9.39 -18.87 -10.07
N GLN A 48 -9.99 -17.72 -10.12
CA GLN A 48 -9.40 -16.49 -9.58
C GLN A 48 -9.59 -16.47 -8.04
N PRO A 49 -8.57 -16.10 -7.27
CA PRO A 49 -8.75 -15.99 -5.84
C PRO A 49 -9.79 -14.88 -5.52
N PRO A 50 -10.64 -15.08 -4.50
CA PRO A 50 -11.59 -14.05 -4.08
C PRO A 50 -10.83 -12.77 -3.75
N SER A 51 -11.49 -11.61 -3.94
CA SER A 51 -10.86 -10.32 -3.67
C SER A 51 -10.43 -10.24 -2.22
N ARG A 52 -9.13 -10.39 -1.96
CA ARG A 52 -8.53 -10.33 -0.62
C ARG A 52 -8.32 -8.91 -0.12
N HIS A 53 -8.36 -7.95 -1.03
CA HIS A 53 -8.09 -6.55 -0.73
C HIS A 53 -9.31 -5.69 -0.96
N LYS A 54 -9.42 -4.60 -0.19
CA LYS A 54 -10.54 -3.66 -0.30
C LYS A 54 -10.43 -2.75 -1.53
N SER A 55 -9.25 -2.63 -2.13
CA SER A 55 -9.02 -1.83 -3.34
C SER A 55 -7.84 -2.36 -4.15
N TYR A 56 -7.88 -2.09 -5.44
CA TYR A 56 -6.92 -2.57 -6.43
C TYR A 56 -6.52 -1.42 -7.37
N PRO A 57 -5.26 -1.36 -7.82
CA PRO A 57 -4.88 -0.48 -8.91
C PRO A 57 -5.50 -0.94 -10.22
N VAL A 58 -5.91 0.00 -11.02
CA VAL A 58 -6.39 -0.19 -12.39
C VAL A 58 -5.29 0.28 -13.33
N VAL A 59 -4.87 -0.58 -14.24
CA VAL A 59 -3.71 -0.34 -15.12
C VAL A 59 -4.06 -0.52 -16.59
N ASN A 60 -3.30 0.14 -17.44
CA ASN A 60 -3.29 -0.08 -18.88
C ASN A 60 -2.47 -1.34 -19.25
N GLU A 61 -2.36 -1.65 -20.54
CA GLU A 61 -1.63 -2.80 -21.07
C GLU A 61 -0.12 -2.76 -20.73
N ALA A 62 0.45 -1.56 -20.58
CA ALA A 62 1.84 -1.36 -20.19
C ALA A 62 2.08 -1.38 -18.65
N ASN A 63 1.07 -1.79 -17.86
CA ASN A 63 1.07 -1.75 -16.40
C ASN A 63 1.20 -0.32 -15.81
N GLY A 64 0.88 0.69 -16.59
CA GLY A 64 0.79 2.09 -16.14
C GLY A 64 -0.50 2.33 -15.35
N LEU A 65 -0.40 3.09 -14.26
CA LEU A 65 -1.54 3.37 -13.39
C LEU A 65 -2.55 4.29 -14.08
N ILE A 66 -3.81 3.87 -14.11
CA ILE A 66 -4.94 4.67 -14.59
C ILE A 66 -5.78 5.18 -13.42
N ALA A 67 -6.10 4.30 -12.46
CA ALA A 67 -7.01 4.60 -11.36
C ALA A 67 -6.81 3.63 -10.19
N MET A 68 -7.54 3.88 -9.11
CA MET A 68 -7.78 2.90 -8.04
C MET A 68 -9.27 2.57 -8.02
N VAL A 69 -9.61 1.29 -7.87
CA VAL A 69 -10.99 0.82 -7.67
C VAL A 69 -11.11 0.12 -6.33
N SER A 70 -12.20 0.36 -5.64
CA SER A 70 -12.48 -0.23 -4.32
C SER A 70 -13.78 -1.02 -4.30
N ARG A 71 -13.92 -1.88 -3.27
CA ARG A 71 -15.20 -2.54 -2.97
C ARG A 71 -16.32 -1.52 -2.74
N ALA A 72 -16.00 -0.36 -2.14
CA ALA A 72 -16.99 0.69 -1.93
C ALA A 72 -17.49 1.28 -3.26
N ASP A 73 -16.63 1.39 -4.28
CA ASP A 73 -17.05 1.81 -5.62
C ASP A 73 -18.00 0.78 -6.24
N ALA A 74 -17.66 -0.51 -6.16
CA ALA A 74 -18.50 -1.58 -6.66
C ALA A 74 -19.89 -1.57 -5.99
N LEU A 75 -19.96 -1.42 -4.66
CA LEU A 75 -21.24 -1.33 -3.93
C LEU A 75 -22.03 -0.08 -4.31
N ARG A 76 -21.35 1.05 -4.52
CA ARG A 76 -22.00 2.29 -4.97
C ARG A 76 -22.62 2.11 -6.35
N TRP A 77 -21.90 1.49 -7.28
CA TRP A 77 -22.44 1.18 -8.61
C TRP A 77 -23.64 0.23 -8.53
N MET A 78 -23.62 -0.76 -7.67
CA MET A 78 -24.79 -1.64 -7.45
C MET A 78 -26.07 -0.87 -7.04
N VAL A 79 -25.91 0.18 -6.23
CA VAL A 79 -27.05 0.99 -5.75
C VAL A 79 -27.48 2.02 -6.79
N SER A 80 -26.55 2.72 -7.43
CA SER A 80 -26.85 3.80 -8.38
C SER A 80 -27.06 3.32 -9.81
N GLY A 81 -26.77 2.04 -10.09
CA GLY A 81 -26.73 1.50 -11.45
C GLY A 81 -25.38 1.78 -12.13
N TRP A 82 -25.09 1.02 -13.16
CA TRP A 82 -23.91 1.20 -14.00
C TRP A 82 -24.25 0.90 -15.46
N ASP A 83 -23.46 1.49 -16.37
CA ASP A 83 -23.47 1.13 -17.77
C ASP A 83 -22.66 -0.15 -17.98
N SER A 84 -23.32 -1.21 -18.44
CA SER A 84 -22.69 -2.52 -18.64
C SER A 84 -21.58 -2.50 -19.70
N GLU A 85 -21.62 -1.55 -20.62
CA GLU A 85 -20.64 -1.43 -21.69
C GLU A 85 -19.40 -0.64 -21.29
N LYS A 86 -19.49 0.19 -20.26
CA LYS A 86 -18.33 0.95 -19.75
C LYS A 86 -17.27 0.06 -19.14
N THR A 87 -16.02 0.47 -19.37
CA THR A 87 -14.82 -0.11 -18.75
C THR A 87 -14.45 0.60 -17.45
N LEU A 88 -13.60 -0.04 -16.64
CA LEU A 88 -13.03 0.60 -15.44
C LEU A 88 -12.27 1.87 -15.77
N GLY A 89 -11.47 1.86 -16.85
CA GLY A 89 -10.70 3.03 -17.27
C GLY A 89 -11.58 4.23 -17.60
N GLU A 90 -12.69 4.01 -18.32
CA GLU A 90 -13.66 5.06 -18.68
C GLU A 90 -14.43 5.57 -17.46
N GLN A 91 -14.83 4.67 -16.56
CA GLN A 91 -15.62 5.02 -15.36
C GLN A 91 -14.81 5.79 -14.32
N LEU A 92 -13.52 5.49 -14.22
CA LEU A 92 -12.63 6.05 -13.21
C LEU A 92 -11.70 7.14 -13.76
N LEU A 93 -11.91 7.55 -15.00
CA LEU A 93 -11.12 8.59 -15.63
C LEU A 93 -11.16 9.89 -14.82
N GLY A 94 -9.99 10.51 -14.62
CA GLY A 94 -9.86 11.78 -13.92
C GLY A 94 -9.79 11.69 -12.40
N GLN A 95 -9.61 10.49 -11.82
CA GLN A 95 -9.30 10.39 -10.39
C GLN A 95 -8.02 11.14 -10.05
N ASN A 96 -8.08 11.98 -9.01
CA ASN A 96 -6.89 12.56 -8.41
C ASN A 96 -6.30 11.54 -7.42
N LEU A 97 -5.22 10.88 -7.80
CA LEU A 97 -4.58 9.83 -7.02
C LEU A 97 -3.31 10.32 -6.34
N LEU A 98 -3.20 10.06 -5.05
CA LEU A 98 -1.90 10.07 -4.39
C LEU A 98 -1.14 8.82 -4.83
N VAL A 99 0.07 8.99 -5.34
CA VAL A 99 0.98 7.91 -5.71
C VAL A 99 2.26 7.98 -4.88
N GLY A 100 2.83 6.82 -4.58
CA GLY A 100 4.16 6.71 -4.00
C GLY A 100 5.15 6.15 -5.02
N HIS A 101 6.44 6.22 -4.69
CA HIS A 101 7.51 5.62 -5.50
C HIS A 101 8.33 4.66 -4.66
N GLU A 102 8.77 3.56 -5.26
CA GLU A 102 9.50 2.52 -4.52
C GLU A 102 10.84 3.01 -3.93
N ASP A 103 11.43 4.04 -4.52
CA ASP A 103 12.71 4.61 -4.14
C ASP A 103 12.62 5.77 -3.12
N GLU A 104 11.42 6.24 -2.80
CA GLU A 104 11.24 7.29 -1.79
C GLU A 104 11.30 6.73 -0.35
N LEU A 105 11.49 7.63 0.62
CA LEU A 105 11.49 7.27 2.04
C LEU A 105 10.07 7.05 2.55
N VAL A 106 9.90 6.05 3.41
CA VAL A 106 8.60 5.71 4.03
C VAL A 106 8.01 6.90 4.77
N GLY A 107 8.82 7.69 5.47
CA GLY A 107 8.37 8.89 6.19
C GLY A 107 7.73 9.92 5.28
N LYS A 108 8.35 10.21 4.13
CA LYS A 108 7.80 11.16 3.16
C LYS A 108 6.46 10.71 2.57
N LEU A 109 6.32 9.41 2.30
CA LEU A 109 5.06 8.86 1.85
C LEU A 109 4.00 8.92 2.95
N ALA A 110 4.37 8.61 4.20
CA ALA A 110 3.48 8.65 5.35
C ALA A 110 2.90 10.06 5.58
N ASP A 111 3.74 11.09 5.49
CA ASP A 111 3.30 12.49 5.63
C ASP A 111 2.28 12.86 4.56
N ARG A 112 2.55 12.55 3.29
CA ARG A 112 1.61 12.80 2.18
C ARG A 112 0.31 12.00 2.31
N MET A 113 0.38 10.77 2.81
CA MET A 113 -0.81 9.95 3.08
C MET A 113 -1.66 10.55 4.21
N ALA A 114 -1.02 11.13 5.24
CA ALA A 114 -1.73 11.79 6.33
C ALA A 114 -2.40 13.09 5.86
N GLU A 115 -1.69 13.93 5.11
CA GLU A 115 -2.21 15.17 4.55
C GLU A 115 -3.39 14.95 3.60
N ALA A 116 -3.32 13.93 2.75
CA ALA A 116 -4.37 13.58 1.79
C ALA A 116 -5.48 12.70 2.36
N ASP A 117 -5.41 12.33 3.64
CA ASP A 117 -6.28 11.32 4.27
C ASP A 117 -6.37 10.00 3.48
N ALA A 118 -5.28 9.63 2.81
CA ALA A 118 -5.23 8.45 1.96
C ALA A 118 -5.03 7.18 2.80
N GLY A 119 -5.97 6.25 2.70
CA GLY A 119 -5.90 4.97 3.41
C GLY A 119 -4.99 3.95 2.72
N ARG A 120 -4.76 4.12 1.41
CA ARG A 120 -3.99 3.21 0.55
C ARG A 120 -3.45 3.95 -0.66
N VAL A 121 -2.21 3.66 -1.03
CA VAL A 121 -1.48 4.37 -2.09
C VAL A 121 -0.81 3.34 -3.01
N PRO A 122 -1.02 3.42 -4.33
CA PRO A 122 -0.27 2.63 -5.30
C PRO A 122 1.17 3.12 -5.37
N ILE A 123 2.10 2.18 -5.48
CA ILE A 123 3.53 2.44 -5.56
C ILE A 123 4.01 2.18 -6.99
N LEU A 124 4.69 3.16 -7.52
CA LEU A 124 5.21 3.13 -8.89
C LEU A 124 6.73 2.95 -8.89
N ARG A 125 7.19 2.22 -9.88
CA ARG A 125 8.58 2.27 -10.36
C ARG A 125 8.65 3.33 -11.44
N ARG A 126 9.57 4.27 -11.28
CA ARG A 126 9.79 5.33 -12.29
C ARG A 126 10.31 4.72 -13.57
N GLY A 127 9.68 5.08 -14.70
CA GLY A 127 10.21 4.86 -16.03
C GLY A 127 11.11 6.02 -16.48
N ALA A 128 11.51 6.02 -17.74
CA ALA A 128 12.24 7.15 -18.33
C ALA A 128 11.35 8.40 -18.43
N THR A 129 10.06 8.20 -18.57
CA THR A 129 9.01 9.23 -18.50
C THR A 129 7.97 8.83 -17.46
N ASP A 130 7.12 9.78 -17.02
CA ASP A 130 6.02 9.48 -16.09
C ASP A 130 5.03 8.46 -16.68
N GLU A 131 4.83 8.49 -17.99
CA GLU A 131 3.94 7.55 -18.72
C GLU A 131 4.47 6.12 -18.73
N GLU A 132 5.78 5.93 -18.59
CA GLU A 132 6.44 4.63 -18.51
C GLU A 132 6.51 4.09 -17.09
N SER A 133 6.03 4.84 -16.12
CA SER A 133 6.00 4.40 -14.73
C SER A 133 5.02 3.24 -14.54
N THR A 134 5.44 2.19 -13.85
CA THR A 134 4.66 0.96 -13.67
C THR A 134 4.30 0.71 -12.23
N VAL A 135 3.15 0.08 -11.99
CA VAL A 135 2.69 -0.30 -10.64
C VAL A 135 3.51 -1.49 -10.14
N VAL A 136 4.17 -1.33 -8.99
CA VAL A 136 5.03 -2.36 -8.38
C VAL A 136 4.61 -2.76 -6.97
N GLY A 137 3.74 -2.00 -6.32
CA GLY A 137 3.32 -2.28 -4.95
C GLY A 137 2.10 -1.48 -4.51
N LEU A 138 1.69 -1.72 -3.28
CA LEU A 138 0.69 -0.96 -2.55
C LEU A 138 1.18 -0.71 -1.13
N VAL A 139 0.94 0.48 -0.60
CA VAL A 139 1.12 0.80 0.82
C VAL A 139 -0.23 1.17 1.41
N ALA A 140 -0.61 0.50 2.48
CA ALA A 140 -1.77 0.85 3.30
C ALA A 140 -1.31 1.47 4.63
N ARG A 141 -2.16 2.25 5.29
CA ARG A 141 -1.88 2.79 6.64
C ARG A 141 -1.39 1.73 7.61
N ARG A 142 -1.98 0.52 7.57
CA ARG A 142 -1.56 -0.60 8.43
C ARG A 142 -0.10 -1.02 8.21
N ASP A 143 0.41 -0.86 6.99
CA ASP A 143 1.79 -1.23 6.66
C ASP A 143 2.77 -0.24 7.32
N LEU A 144 2.42 1.05 7.33
CA LEU A 144 3.15 2.07 8.06
C LEU A 144 3.13 1.83 9.57
N LEU A 145 1.98 1.44 10.14
CA LEU A 145 1.85 1.10 11.55
C LEU A 145 2.70 -0.13 11.93
N ARG A 146 2.85 -1.10 11.02
CA ARG A 146 3.75 -2.26 11.25
C ARG A 146 5.21 -1.84 11.31
N VAL A 147 5.64 -0.95 10.41
CA VAL A 147 7.00 -0.38 10.46
C VAL A 147 7.23 0.29 11.81
N ARG A 148 6.30 1.13 12.26
CA ARG A 148 6.38 1.80 13.57
C ARG A 148 6.42 0.82 14.74
N ALA A 149 5.58 -0.22 14.71
CA ALA A 149 5.54 -1.24 15.76
C ALA A 149 6.83 -2.07 15.85
N GLN A 150 7.52 -2.30 14.73
CA GLN A 150 8.82 -2.98 14.72
C GLN A 150 9.88 -2.15 15.44
N VAL A 151 9.91 -0.84 15.22
CA VAL A 151 10.81 0.09 15.92
C VAL A 151 10.64 -0.01 17.43
N ILE A 152 9.39 0.14 17.90
CA ILE A 152 9.07 0.12 19.33
C ILE A 152 9.47 -1.22 19.97
N ARG A 153 9.33 -2.35 19.27
CA ARG A 153 9.78 -3.65 19.77
C ARG A 153 11.29 -3.71 19.89
N HIS A 154 12.02 -3.30 18.87
CA HIS A 154 13.48 -3.29 18.93
C HIS A 154 14.04 -2.39 20.02
N GLU A 155 13.42 -1.25 20.27
CA GLU A 155 13.79 -0.36 21.37
C GLU A 155 13.59 -1.04 22.73
N ARG A 156 12.43 -1.68 22.97
CA ARG A 156 12.12 -2.40 24.20
C ARG A 156 13.07 -3.57 24.46
N ASP A 157 13.36 -4.37 23.42
CA ASP A 157 14.26 -5.51 23.53
C ASP A 157 15.68 -5.05 23.90
N ARG A 158 16.15 -3.93 23.32
CA ARG A 158 17.45 -3.33 23.66
C ARG A 158 17.48 -2.81 25.10
N GLU A 159 16.43 -2.13 25.56
CA GLU A 159 16.34 -1.67 26.97
C GLU A 159 16.37 -2.83 27.96
N GLN A 160 15.69 -3.93 27.67
CA GLN A 160 15.73 -5.13 28.51
C GLN A 160 17.13 -5.74 28.57
N LEU A 161 17.83 -5.84 27.44
CA LEU A 161 19.20 -6.36 27.38
C LEU A 161 20.18 -5.48 28.16
N ILE A 162 20.03 -4.16 28.11
CA ILE A 162 20.85 -3.22 28.86
C ILE A 162 20.60 -3.37 30.36
N ARG A 163 19.33 -3.49 30.79
CA ARG A 163 18.98 -3.72 32.22
C ARG A 163 19.56 -5.05 32.76
N LEU A 164 19.46 -6.13 31.98
CA LEU A 164 19.99 -7.44 32.36
C LEU A 164 21.52 -7.43 32.48
N ARG A 165 22.23 -6.74 31.58
CA ARG A 165 23.69 -6.56 31.69
C ARG A 165 24.10 -5.68 32.86
N GLY A 166 23.32 -4.64 33.18
CA GLY A 166 23.56 -3.77 34.33
C GLY A 166 23.40 -4.50 35.68
N THR A 167 22.44 -5.41 35.81
CA THR A 167 22.21 -6.20 37.01
C THR A 167 23.22 -7.34 37.19
N ALA A 168 23.75 -7.91 36.10
CA ALA A 168 24.80 -8.93 36.17
C ALA A 168 26.16 -8.34 36.62
N GLY A 169 26.46 -7.09 36.30
CA GLY A 169 27.67 -6.40 36.72
C GLY A 169 27.67 -5.95 38.19
N ALA A 170 26.49 -5.85 38.85
CA ALA A 170 26.36 -5.42 40.24
C ALA A 170 26.47 -6.56 41.26
N ARG A 171 26.48 -7.84 40.85
CA ARG A 171 26.60 -9.01 41.74
C ARG A 171 28.01 -9.59 41.83
N GLY A 172 29.00 -8.93 41.24
CA GLY A 172 30.41 -9.38 41.23
C GLY A 172 31.38 -8.51 42.06
N ARG A 173 30.93 -7.95 43.18
CA ARG A 173 31.82 -7.34 44.16
C ARG A 173 31.46 -7.79 45.57
#